data_65cbe4736ad8c57a71384fc9d7f34e43
#
_entry.id   65cbe4736ad8c57a71384fc9d7f34e43
#
_cell.length_a   1.000
_cell.length_b   1.000
_cell.length_c   1.000
_cell.angle_alpha   90.00
_cell.angle_beta   90.00
_cell.angle_gamma   90.00
#
_symmetry.space_group_name_H-M   'P 1'
#
loop_
_entity.id
_entity.type
_entity.pdbx_description
1 polymer ?
#
loop_
_entity_poly.entity_id
_entity_poly.type
_entity_poly.pdbx_seq_one_letter_code
_entity_poly.pdbx_strand_id
1 'polypeptide(L)'
;YSIPESHNDFIFSILIEDKNRNKIFHEGHVVNFKYIKKNKIKADVAILTADNVKLFGLISLGMISSKTLSACNLLESENLFITGNKPQDTTGLISNFLKIDNYEFDEISKSIKTYANSGDCLELN
;
A
#
# COMPACT_ATOMS: atom_id res chain seq x y z
N TYR A 1 3.07 -14.50 -8.51
CA TYR A 1 3.55 -15.07 -7.23
C TYR A 1 2.74 -14.50 -6.08
N SER A 2 2.28 -15.34 -5.18
CA SER A 2 1.62 -14.95 -3.93
C SER A 2 2.64 -14.85 -2.80
N ILE A 3 2.53 -13.78 -2.02
CA ILE A 3 3.43 -13.48 -0.90
C ILE A 3 2.58 -13.45 0.37
N PRO A 4 2.83 -14.33 1.36
CA PRO A 4 2.03 -14.37 2.57
C PRO A 4 2.20 -13.10 3.40
N GLU A 5 1.12 -12.60 3.96
CA GLU A 5 1.16 -11.49 4.92
C GLU A 5 1.63 -11.96 6.30
N SER A 6 2.22 -11.03 7.05
CA SER A 6 2.94 -11.36 8.29
C SER A 6 2.08 -11.90 9.44
N HIS A 7 0.76 -11.74 9.36
CA HIS A 7 -0.16 -12.08 10.45
C HIS A 7 -1.37 -12.91 10.01
N ASN A 8 -1.46 -13.27 8.74
CA ASN A 8 -2.60 -14.01 8.23
C ASN A 8 -2.19 -14.91 7.06
N ASP A 9 -2.29 -16.21 7.26
CA ASP A 9 -1.94 -17.21 6.24
C ASP A 9 -2.96 -17.30 5.09
N PHE A 10 -4.07 -16.57 5.20
CA PHE A 10 -5.13 -16.56 4.18
C PHE A 10 -5.15 -15.30 3.32
N ILE A 11 -4.35 -14.30 3.64
CA ILE A 11 -4.25 -13.06 2.87
C ILE A 11 -2.86 -12.98 2.26
N PHE A 12 -2.81 -12.67 0.97
CA PHE A 12 -1.57 -12.64 0.21
C PHE A 12 -1.42 -11.33 -0.56
N SER A 13 -0.22 -10.80 -0.58
CA SER A 13 0.18 -9.85 -1.61
C SER A 13 0.50 -10.61 -2.90
N ILE A 14 0.32 -9.98 -4.03
CA ILE A 14 0.51 -10.59 -5.34
C ILE A 14 1.62 -9.85 -6.09
N LEU A 15 2.57 -10.61 -6.62
CA LEU A 15 3.57 -10.10 -7.57
C LEU A 15 3.23 -10.66 -8.95
N ILE A 16 2.96 -9.76 -9.88
CA ILE A 16 2.67 -10.07 -11.28
C ILE A 16 3.87 -9.67 -12.12
N GLU A 17 4.32 -10.54 -13.00
CA GLU A 17 5.34 -10.24 -14.00
C GLU A 17 4.73 -10.43 -15.39
N ASP A 18 4.82 -9.41 -16.24
CA ASP A 18 4.34 -9.48 -17.62
C ASP A 18 5.40 -10.11 -18.56
N LYS A 19 5.04 -10.25 -19.83
CA LYS A 19 5.93 -10.80 -20.86
C LYS A 19 7.18 -9.93 -21.13
N ASN A 20 7.11 -8.65 -20.81
CA ASN A 20 8.21 -7.69 -20.95
C ASN A 20 9.06 -7.59 -19.70
N ARG A 21 8.77 -8.42 -18.68
CA ARG A 21 9.38 -8.45 -17.34
C ARG A 21 9.05 -7.25 -16.47
N ASN A 22 8.06 -6.45 -16.81
CA ASN A 22 7.54 -5.45 -15.88
C ASN A 22 6.88 -6.14 -14.68
N LYS A 23 7.17 -5.66 -13.49
CA LYS A 23 6.69 -6.24 -12.24
C LYS A 23 5.73 -5.31 -11.55
N ILE A 24 4.56 -5.82 -11.22
CA ILE A 24 3.53 -5.11 -10.47
C ILE A 24 3.34 -5.84 -9.14
N PHE A 25 3.52 -5.11 -8.04
CA PHE A 25 3.24 -5.60 -6.71
C PHE A 25 1.91 -5.02 -6.21
N HIS A 26 1.00 -5.90 -5.82
CA HIS A 26 -0.27 -5.52 -5.21
C HIS A 26 -0.36 -6.11 -3.82
N GLU A 27 -0.54 -5.27 -2.81
CA GLU A 27 -0.75 -5.75 -1.44
C GLU A 27 -2.18 -6.30 -1.26
N GLY A 28 -2.32 -7.32 -0.40
CA GLY A 28 -3.62 -7.85 -0.01
C GLY A 28 -4.27 -6.97 1.06
N HIS A 29 -3.55 -6.67 2.12
CA HIS A 29 -4.00 -5.85 3.23
C HIS A 29 -2.84 -5.20 4.00
N VAL A 30 -1.80 -5.96 4.31
CA VAL A 30 -0.60 -5.48 5.00
C VAL A 30 0.63 -6.09 4.35
N VAL A 31 1.60 -5.25 4.01
CA VAL A 31 2.85 -5.67 3.37
C VAL A 31 3.72 -6.48 4.33
N ASN A 32 4.20 -7.63 3.89
CA ASN A 32 5.20 -8.40 4.62
C ASN A 32 6.61 -7.90 4.31
N PHE A 33 7.03 -6.85 5.01
CA PHE A 33 8.35 -6.22 4.86
C PHE A 33 9.51 -7.22 5.01
N LYS A 34 9.40 -8.12 5.98
CA LYS A 34 10.43 -9.13 6.25
C LYS A 34 10.61 -10.07 5.06
N TYR A 35 9.51 -10.51 4.46
CA TYR A 35 9.53 -11.39 3.30
C TYR A 35 10.13 -10.68 2.08
N ILE A 36 9.67 -9.46 1.78
CA ILE A 36 10.18 -8.65 0.67
C ILE A 36 11.68 -8.41 0.80
N LYS A 37 12.14 -8.00 1.98
CA LYS A 37 13.56 -7.77 2.24
C LYS A 37 14.39 -9.04 2.11
N LYS A 38 13.94 -10.16 2.71
CA LYS A 38 14.63 -11.44 2.66
C LYS A 38 14.80 -11.97 1.23
N ASN A 39 13.76 -11.85 0.42
CA ASN A 39 13.72 -12.36 -0.95
C ASN A 39 14.12 -11.32 -2.00
N LYS A 40 14.50 -10.10 -1.58
CA LYS A 40 14.93 -9.00 -2.46
C LYS A 40 13.92 -8.72 -3.57
N ILE A 41 12.63 -8.70 -3.22
CA ILE A 41 11.54 -8.47 -4.18
C ILE A 41 11.56 -7.02 -4.62
N LYS A 42 11.49 -6.80 -5.92
CA LYS A 42 11.42 -5.49 -6.59
C LYS A 42 10.19 -5.45 -7.49
N ALA A 43 9.66 -4.26 -7.70
CA ALA A 43 8.54 -4.04 -8.60
C ALA A 43 8.62 -2.64 -9.24
N ASP A 44 8.28 -2.54 -10.53
CA ASP A 44 8.24 -1.27 -11.24
C ASP A 44 7.06 -0.42 -10.81
N VAL A 45 5.98 -1.10 -10.44
CA VAL A 45 4.74 -0.50 -9.94
C VAL A 45 4.34 -1.15 -8.63
N ALA A 46 4.02 -0.34 -7.63
CA ALA A 46 3.42 -0.76 -6.38
C ALA A 46 1.97 -0.28 -6.30
N ILE A 47 1.04 -1.17 -6.00
CA ILE A 47 -0.36 -0.86 -5.69
C ILE A 47 -0.55 -1.13 -4.20
N LEU A 48 -0.62 -0.07 -3.42
CA LEU A 48 -0.59 -0.14 -1.97
C LEU A 48 -1.75 0.65 -1.36
N THR A 49 -2.19 0.22 -0.20
CA THR A 49 -3.18 0.94 0.59
C THR A 49 -2.49 2.01 1.44
N ALA A 50 -3.19 3.11 1.65
CA ALA A 50 -2.77 4.14 2.60
C ALA A 50 -3.95 4.52 3.48
N ASP A 51 -4.32 3.63 4.39
CA ASP A 51 -5.42 3.80 5.33
C ASP A 51 -4.92 4.41 6.63
N ASN A 52 -5.14 5.70 6.82
CA ASN A 52 -4.81 6.36 8.09
C ASN A 52 -5.95 6.17 9.12
N VAL A 53 -6.40 4.93 9.30
CA VAL A 53 -7.42 4.58 10.29
C VAL A 53 -6.77 4.27 11.62
N LYS A 54 -7.22 4.96 12.68
CA LYS A 54 -6.73 4.76 14.04
C LYS A 54 -7.88 4.40 14.98
N LEU A 55 -7.66 3.40 15.82
CA LEU A 55 -8.54 3.06 16.93
C LEU A 55 -8.16 3.92 18.13
N PHE A 56 -9.13 4.65 18.71
CA PHE A 56 -8.92 5.61 19.82
C PHE A 56 -7.86 6.70 19.53
N GLY A 57 -7.57 6.97 18.25
CA GLY A 57 -6.53 7.91 17.86
C GLY A 57 -5.09 7.46 18.14
N LEU A 58 -4.87 6.23 18.62
CA LEU A 58 -3.57 5.73 19.07
C LEU A 58 -3.09 4.50 18.30
N ILE A 59 -3.98 3.56 17.97
CA ILE A 59 -3.62 2.29 17.34
C ILE A 59 -3.94 2.38 15.85
N SER A 60 -2.91 2.32 14.99
CA SER A 60 -3.09 2.29 13.54
C SER A 60 -3.61 0.91 13.10
N LEU A 61 -4.71 0.92 12.37
CA LEU A 61 -5.28 -0.26 11.73
C LEU A 61 -4.90 -0.25 10.25
N GLY A 62 -4.05 -1.18 9.85
CA GLY A 62 -3.63 -1.31 8.45
C GLY A 62 -2.38 -0.51 8.06
N MET A 63 -2.29 -0.15 6.79
CA MET A 63 -1.13 0.55 6.21
C MET A 63 -1.29 2.06 6.34
N ILE A 64 -0.55 2.67 7.26
CA ILE A 64 -0.44 4.14 7.34
C ILE A 64 0.52 4.65 6.25
N SER A 65 0.39 5.93 5.87
CA SER A 65 1.16 6.55 4.78
C SER A 65 2.68 6.33 4.88
N SER A 66 3.26 6.41 6.07
CA SER A 66 4.69 6.16 6.27
C SER A 66 5.10 4.72 5.97
N LYS A 67 4.27 3.73 6.30
CA LYS A 67 4.51 2.33 5.95
C LYS A 67 4.35 2.09 4.45
N THR A 68 3.37 2.73 3.82
CA THR A 68 3.15 2.67 2.38
C THR A 68 4.37 3.18 1.62
N LEU A 69 4.92 4.32 2.01
CA LEU A 69 6.15 4.86 1.44
C LEU A 69 7.36 3.96 1.70
N SER A 70 7.48 3.42 2.91
CA SER A 70 8.55 2.48 3.25
C SER A 70 8.48 1.21 2.39
N ALA A 71 7.28 0.69 2.13
CA ALA A 71 7.06 -0.46 1.25
C ALA A 71 7.45 -0.15 -0.20
N CYS A 72 7.02 1.02 -0.72
CA CYS A 72 7.35 1.47 -2.06
C CYS A 72 8.87 1.62 -2.25
N ASN A 73 9.55 2.22 -1.28
CA ASN A 73 11.01 2.34 -1.28
C ASN A 73 11.71 0.98 -1.21
N LEU A 74 11.20 0.05 -0.39
CA LEU A 74 11.77 -1.29 -0.28
C LEU A 74 11.61 -2.10 -1.58
N LEU A 75 10.49 -1.91 -2.28
CA LEU A 75 10.24 -2.49 -3.60
C LEU A 75 11.04 -1.79 -4.71
N GLU A 76 11.65 -0.65 -4.43
CA GLU A 76 12.32 0.24 -5.40
C GLU A 76 11.37 0.66 -6.54
N SER A 77 10.08 0.82 -6.24
CA SER A 77 9.07 1.21 -7.22
C SER A 77 9.09 2.72 -7.45
N GLU A 78 9.12 3.12 -8.71
CA GLU A 78 9.02 4.53 -9.11
C GLU A 78 7.57 5.00 -9.27
N ASN A 79 6.62 4.06 -9.39
CA ASN A 79 5.21 4.32 -9.60
C ASN A 79 4.38 3.69 -8.47
N LEU A 80 3.61 4.52 -7.78
CA LEU A 80 2.80 4.13 -6.63
C LEU A 80 1.33 4.45 -6.89
N PHE A 81 0.52 3.40 -7.06
CA PHE A 81 -0.93 3.51 -7.02
C PHE A 81 -1.43 3.36 -5.59
N ILE A 82 -2.23 4.32 -5.14
CA ILE A 82 -2.76 4.33 -3.78
C ILE A 82 -4.22 3.94 -3.82
N THR A 83 -4.56 2.94 -3.03
CA THR A 83 -5.93 2.47 -2.80
C THR A 83 -6.37 2.82 -1.38
N GLY A 84 -7.68 2.86 -1.10
CA GLY A 84 -8.22 3.11 0.24
C GLY A 84 -7.99 4.52 0.78
N ASN A 85 -7.69 5.48 -0.10
CA ASN A 85 -7.25 6.82 0.28
C ASN A 85 -8.36 7.82 0.60
N LYS A 86 -9.62 7.44 0.41
CA LYS A 86 -10.75 8.33 0.70
C LYS A 86 -11.35 7.99 2.06
N PRO A 87 -11.58 9.00 2.92
CA PRO A 87 -12.36 8.80 4.13
C PRO A 87 -13.72 8.20 3.77
N GLN A 88 -14.04 7.07 4.35
CA GLN A 88 -15.38 6.48 4.25
C GLN A 88 -16.14 6.82 5.50
N ASP A 89 -17.42 7.19 5.33
CA ASP A 89 -18.31 7.37 6.47
C ASP A 89 -18.46 6.02 7.19
N THR A 90 -17.97 5.97 8.41
CA THR A 90 -18.13 4.81 9.27
C THR A 90 -19.42 4.93 10.06
N THR A 91 -20.26 3.91 10.02
CA THR A 91 -21.51 3.84 10.79
C THR A 91 -21.46 2.71 11.81
N GLY A 92 -22.15 2.88 12.92
CA GLY A 92 -22.25 1.89 13.98
C GLY A 92 -21.54 2.29 15.28
N LEU A 93 -21.63 1.43 16.29
CA LEU A 93 -21.09 1.71 17.65
C LEU A 93 -19.58 1.95 17.68
N ILE A 94 -18.83 1.30 16.77
CA ILE A 94 -17.37 1.41 16.71
C ILE A 94 -16.93 2.70 16.01
N SER A 95 -17.80 3.31 15.19
CA SER A 95 -17.45 4.52 14.42
C SER A 95 -17.00 5.68 15.30
N ASN A 96 -17.55 5.80 16.50
CA ASN A 96 -17.18 6.85 17.45
C ASN A 96 -15.75 6.71 17.99
N PHE A 97 -15.14 5.55 17.85
CA PHE A 97 -13.78 5.24 18.34
C PHE A 97 -12.75 5.20 17.20
N LEU A 98 -13.21 5.25 15.94
CA LEU A 98 -12.35 5.27 14.78
C LEU A 98 -12.07 6.71 14.36
N LYS A 99 -10.79 7.05 14.23
CA LYS A 99 -10.35 8.29 13.66
C LYS A 99 -9.73 8.01 12.30
N ILE A 100 -10.25 8.67 11.26
CA ILE A 100 -9.71 8.61 9.91
C ILE A 100 -9.02 9.93 9.66
N ASP A 101 -7.71 9.91 9.55
CA ASP A 101 -6.92 11.07 9.18
C ASP A 101 -6.68 11.07 7.67
N ASN A 102 -6.65 12.26 7.06
CA ASN A 102 -6.20 12.40 5.69
C ASN A 102 -4.74 11.94 5.62
N TYR A 103 -4.40 11.22 4.54
CA TYR A 103 -3.00 10.90 4.33
C TYR A 103 -2.28 12.15 3.81
N GLU A 104 -1.11 12.41 4.36
CA GLU A 104 -0.21 13.45 3.90
C GLU A 104 0.96 12.77 3.19
N PHE A 105 1.10 13.03 1.89
CA PHE A 105 2.24 12.57 1.09
C PHE A 105 3.25 13.69 0.86
N ASP A 106 3.25 14.73 1.70
CA ASP A 106 4.15 15.88 1.58
C ASP A 106 5.64 15.52 1.66
N GLU A 107 5.95 14.32 2.18
CA GLU A 107 7.30 13.77 2.25
C GLU A 107 7.59 12.69 1.21
N ILE A 108 6.77 12.58 0.17
CA ILE A 108 7.06 11.62 -0.91
C ILE A 108 8.42 11.97 -1.50
N SER A 109 9.29 10.98 -1.53
CA SER A 109 10.53 11.07 -2.30
C SER A 109 10.21 11.64 -3.69
N LYS A 110 10.88 12.70 -4.11
CA LYS A 110 10.68 13.35 -5.42
C LYS A 110 10.82 12.40 -6.61
N SER A 111 11.28 11.18 -6.37
CA SER A 111 11.47 10.12 -7.36
C SER A 111 10.24 9.21 -7.56
N ILE A 112 9.22 9.26 -6.67
CA ILE A 112 8.05 8.39 -6.76
C ILE A 112 6.89 9.15 -7.39
N LYS A 113 6.36 8.65 -8.50
CA LYS A 113 5.12 9.14 -9.12
C LYS A 113 3.93 8.48 -8.43
N THR A 114 3.00 9.29 -7.93
CA THR A 114 1.84 8.83 -7.18
C THR A 114 0.57 8.99 -7.99
N TYR A 115 -0.25 7.93 -8.01
CA TYR A 115 -1.53 7.83 -8.67
C TYR A 115 -2.59 7.51 -7.62
N ALA A 116 -3.46 8.47 -7.32
CA ALA A 116 -4.42 8.37 -6.22
C ALA A 116 -5.87 8.63 -6.62
N ASN A 117 -6.11 8.99 -7.90
CA ASN A 117 -7.43 9.34 -8.37
C ASN A 117 -8.04 8.22 -9.22
N SER A 118 -9.36 8.13 -9.17
CA SER A 118 -10.08 7.23 -10.08
C SER A 118 -9.87 7.67 -11.53
N GLY A 119 -9.44 6.73 -12.38
CA GLY A 119 -9.13 6.98 -13.77
C GLY A 119 -7.65 7.24 -14.06
N ASP A 120 -6.80 7.36 -13.03
CA ASP A 120 -5.35 7.38 -13.23
C ASP A 120 -4.89 6.08 -13.91
N CYS A 121 -4.04 6.19 -14.90
CA CYS A 121 -3.49 5.05 -15.62
C CYS A 121 -2.01 5.25 -15.95
N LEU A 122 -1.31 4.14 -16.09
CA LEU A 122 0.10 4.06 -16.45
C LEU A 122 0.29 2.99 -17.52
N GLU A 123 0.93 3.36 -18.61
CA GLU A 123 1.35 2.39 -19.63
C GLU A 123 2.75 1.89 -19.31
N LEU A 124 2.91 0.57 -19.27
CA LEU A 124 4.19 -0.09 -19.11
C LEU A 124 4.69 -0.56 -20.47
N ASN A 125 5.85 -0.11 -20.84
CA ASN A 125 6.48 -0.44 -22.14
C ASN A 125 7.26 -1.75 -22.07
#